data_aa3d0cb48e90fff955edbf69e53924c5
#
_entry.id   aa3d0cb48e90fff955edbf69e53924c5
#
_cell.length_a   1.000
_cell.length_b   1.000
_cell.length_c   1.000
_cell.angle_alpha   90.00
_cell.angle_beta   90.00
_cell.angle_gamma   90.00
#
_symmetry.space_group_name_H-M   'P 1'
#
loop_
_entity.id
_entity.type
_entity.pdbx_description
1 polymer ?
#
loop_
_entity_poly.entity_id
_entity_poly.type
_entity_poly.pdbx_seq_one_letter_code
_entity_poly.pdbx_strand_id
1 'polypeptide(L)'
;EIMPSLVGSEMCIRDRAWREEKKLDKWTVPYLPIDPKDVGRTYEADVIRINSQSGKGGVAYILKQSFGINVPQQMREQVGYMVKQVSDEEHKELSPEWVHSIFTDNYVDFHPYFTIPECHFKQVNGIFAEAVILHNDSTRKVDANGNGRLDAVSNIIKQYFDISFELTVYEEHALSHGSSSKAMAYVGITVDGSMSVSYTHLRAHETRHDL
;
A
#
# COMPACT_ATOMS: atom_id res chain seq x y z
N GLU A 1 2.27 -26.33 -21.68
CA GLU A 1 1.28 -25.47 -21.01
C GLU A 1 1.37 -24.09 -21.67
N ILE A 2 0.34 -23.76 -22.41
CA ILE A 2 0.23 -22.47 -23.11
C ILE A 2 -0.26 -21.47 -22.07
N MET A 3 0.62 -20.57 -21.69
CA MET A 3 0.25 -19.46 -20.81
C MET A 3 -0.69 -18.51 -21.52
N PRO A 4 -1.83 -18.16 -20.93
CA PRO A 4 -2.84 -17.36 -21.59
C PRO A 4 -2.41 -15.90 -21.70
N SER A 5 -2.66 -15.36 -22.89
CA SER A 5 -2.82 -13.96 -23.25
C SER A 5 -1.91 -12.94 -22.55
N LEU A 6 -0.87 -12.58 -23.22
CA LEU A 6 0.24 -11.83 -22.63
C LEU A 6 0.55 -10.50 -23.33
N VAL A 7 -0.42 -9.95 -24.02
CA VAL A 7 -0.33 -8.57 -24.53
C VAL A 7 -0.47 -7.64 -23.32
N GLY A 8 0.61 -6.93 -22.97
CA GLY A 8 0.67 -6.05 -21.81
C GLY A 8 1.09 -6.70 -20.49
N SER A 9 1.58 -7.93 -20.49
CA SER A 9 2.15 -8.56 -19.29
C SER A 9 3.51 -7.96 -18.90
N GLU A 10 3.88 -8.10 -17.63
CA GLU A 10 5.21 -7.70 -17.12
C GLU A 10 6.36 -8.27 -17.99
N MET A 11 6.15 -9.43 -18.61
CA MET A 11 7.12 -10.08 -19.48
C MET A 11 7.35 -9.29 -20.76
N CYS A 12 6.29 -8.79 -21.41
CA CYS A 12 6.41 -7.98 -22.62
C CYS A 12 7.06 -6.62 -22.34
N ILE A 13 6.74 -6.01 -21.21
CA ILE A 13 7.34 -4.74 -20.76
C ILE A 13 8.84 -4.92 -20.50
N ARG A 14 9.22 -5.98 -19.81
CA ARG A 14 10.61 -6.31 -19.50
C ARG A 14 11.40 -6.64 -20.75
N ASP A 15 10.85 -7.44 -21.67
CA ASP A 15 11.52 -7.85 -22.89
C ASP A 15 11.71 -6.66 -23.84
N ARG A 16 10.77 -5.71 -23.86
CA ARG A 16 10.92 -4.46 -24.59
C ARG A 16 12.03 -3.58 -24.00
N ALA A 17 12.03 -3.38 -22.66
CA ALA A 17 13.07 -2.61 -21.99
C ALA A 17 14.48 -3.22 -22.24
N TRP A 18 14.58 -4.54 -22.17
CA TRP A 18 15.80 -5.25 -22.49
C TRP A 18 16.25 -5.06 -23.95
N ARG A 19 15.31 -5.08 -24.89
CA ARG A 19 15.58 -4.83 -26.31
C ARG A 19 16.07 -3.40 -26.54
N GLU A 20 15.43 -2.41 -25.95
CA GLU A 20 15.84 -1.01 -26.05
C GLU A 20 17.24 -0.79 -25.46
N GLU A 21 17.54 -1.42 -24.32
CA GLU A 21 18.87 -1.38 -23.69
C GLU A 21 19.95 -2.01 -24.59
N LYS A 22 19.64 -3.14 -25.21
CA LYS A 22 20.59 -3.88 -26.13
C LYS A 22 20.65 -3.32 -27.55
N LYS A 23 19.80 -2.31 -27.88
CA LYS A 23 19.72 -1.70 -29.22
C LYS A 23 19.62 -2.73 -30.35
N LEU A 24 18.75 -3.72 -30.20
CA LEU A 24 18.56 -4.77 -31.18
C LEU A 24 17.79 -4.25 -32.40
N ASP A 25 18.33 -4.48 -33.59
CA ASP A 25 17.74 -4.02 -34.86
C ASP A 25 16.47 -4.79 -35.26
N LYS A 26 16.29 -6.00 -34.72
CA LYS A 26 15.14 -6.86 -35.04
C LYS A 26 14.14 -6.90 -33.95
N TRP A 27 12.85 -6.91 -34.33
CA TRP A 27 11.76 -7.13 -33.40
C TRP A 27 11.81 -8.57 -32.84
N THR A 28 11.93 -8.70 -31.53
CA THR A 28 12.09 -10.00 -30.86
C THR A 28 11.20 -10.14 -29.65
N VAL A 29 10.15 -9.27 -29.53
CA VAL A 29 9.24 -9.34 -28.40
C VAL A 29 8.33 -10.57 -28.57
N PRO A 30 8.36 -11.52 -27.63
CA PRO A 30 7.45 -12.68 -27.66
C PRO A 30 5.99 -12.24 -27.72
N TYR A 31 5.16 -13.02 -28.40
CA TYR A 31 3.72 -12.80 -28.54
C TYR A 31 3.26 -11.58 -29.34
N LEU A 32 4.17 -10.74 -29.81
CA LEU A 32 3.89 -9.66 -30.76
C LEU A 32 4.59 -9.97 -32.08
N PRO A 33 3.90 -10.47 -33.10
CA PRO A 33 4.52 -10.93 -34.35
C PRO A 33 5.15 -9.80 -35.18
N ILE A 34 4.71 -8.56 -34.95
CA ILE A 34 5.21 -7.36 -35.61
C ILE A 34 5.39 -6.21 -34.63
N ASP A 35 6.30 -5.27 -34.94
CA ASP A 35 6.41 -4.03 -34.19
C ASP A 35 5.17 -3.17 -34.45
N PRO A 36 4.43 -2.71 -33.44
CA PRO A 36 3.29 -1.80 -33.62
C PRO A 36 3.63 -0.54 -34.44
N LYS A 37 4.87 -0.07 -34.39
CA LYS A 37 5.34 1.09 -35.17
C LYS A 37 5.29 0.81 -36.67
N ASP A 38 5.51 -0.43 -37.10
CA ASP A 38 5.49 -0.81 -38.51
C ASP A 38 4.07 -0.70 -39.12
N VAL A 39 3.06 -0.71 -38.27
CA VAL A 39 1.64 -0.54 -38.66
C VAL A 39 1.07 0.81 -38.22
N GLY A 40 1.93 1.79 -37.92
CA GLY A 40 1.52 3.15 -37.55
C GLY A 40 0.85 3.26 -36.17
N ARG A 41 1.06 2.28 -35.29
CA ARG A 41 0.56 2.30 -33.92
C ARG A 41 1.69 2.52 -32.94
N THR A 42 1.38 3.16 -31.83
CA THR A 42 2.29 3.24 -30.67
C THR A 42 2.04 2.06 -29.75
N TYR A 43 3.11 1.51 -29.17
CA TYR A 43 3.00 0.53 -28.12
C TYR A 43 2.61 1.27 -26.82
N GLU A 44 1.37 1.16 -26.44
CA GLU A 44 0.87 1.69 -25.17
C GLU A 44 1.29 0.71 -24.05
N ALA A 45 2.56 0.80 -23.62
CA ALA A 45 3.10 -0.06 -22.57
C ALA A 45 2.47 0.23 -21.19
N ASP A 46 1.84 1.37 -21.04
CA ASP A 46 1.50 1.93 -19.73
C ASP A 46 0.01 1.82 -19.36
N VAL A 47 -0.82 1.27 -20.24
CA VAL A 47 -2.25 1.08 -19.92
C VAL A 47 -2.48 -0.33 -19.35
N ILE A 48 -2.02 -0.54 -18.13
CA ILE A 48 -2.48 -1.70 -17.36
C ILE A 48 -3.90 -1.39 -16.89
N ARG A 49 -4.85 -2.06 -17.50
CA ARG A 49 -6.27 -1.98 -17.12
C ARG A 49 -6.59 -3.08 -16.14
N ILE A 50 -7.25 -2.71 -15.05
CA ILE A 50 -7.73 -3.66 -14.06
C ILE A 50 -9.16 -4.07 -14.44
N ASN A 51 -9.33 -5.35 -14.63
CA ASN A 51 -10.64 -5.99 -14.82
C ASN A 51 -10.77 -7.17 -13.85
N SER A 52 -11.92 -7.82 -13.86
CA SER A 52 -12.22 -8.98 -13.01
C SER A 52 -11.21 -10.14 -13.11
N GLN A 53 -10.44 -10.20 -14.18
CA GLN A 53 -9.41 -11.23 -14.42
C GLN A 53 -7.99 -10.76 -14.07
N SER A 54 -7.82 -9.49 -13.71
CA SER A 54 -6.53 -8.94 -13.34
C SER A 54 -6.04 -9.54 -12.02
N GLY A 55 -4.83 -10.06 -12.01
CA GLY A 55 -4.25 -10.67 -10.81
C GLY A 55 -3.86 -9.64 -9.75
N LYS A 56 -3.63 -10.13 -8.52
CA LYS A 56 -3.18 -9.35 -7.34
C LYS A 56 -1.96 -8.44 -7.63
N GLY A 57 -1.10 -8.86 -8.54
CA GLY A 57 0.09 -8.10 -8.96
C GLY A 57 -0.24 -6.86 -9.77
N GLY A 58 -1.30 -6.87 -10.58
CA GLY A 58 -1.68 -5.74 -11.42
C GLY A 58 -2.10 -4.51 -10.61
N VAL A 59 -2.89 -4.69 -9.57
CA VAL A 59 -3.32 -3.60 -8.66
C VAL A 59 -2.12 -2.98 -7.95
N ALA A 60 -1.24 -3.81 -7.36
CA ALA A 60 -0.05 -3.33 -6.67
C ALA A 60 0.93 -2.62 -7.63
N TYR A 61 1.03 -3.09 -8.87
CA TYR A 61 1.83 -2.46 -9.91
C TYR A 61 1.30 -1.06 -10.27
N ILE A 62 -0.01 -0.91 -10.50
CA ILE A 62 -0.63 0.39 -10.80
C ILE A 62 -0.40 1.38 -9.65
N LEU A 63 -0.68 0.97 -8.42
CA LEU A 63 -0.48 1.82 -7.25
C LEU A 63 0.98 2.28 -7.14
N LYS A 64 1.94 1.39 -7.43
CA LYS A 64 3.36 1.72 -7.41
C LYS A 64 3.76 2.66 -8.54
N GLN A 65 3.38 2.37 -9.78
CA GLN A 65 3.83 3.11 -10.96
C GLN A 65 3.17 4.48 -11.08
N SER A 66 1.86 4.55 -10.84
CA SER A 66 1.12 5.80 -11.04
C SER A 66 1.13 6.71 -9.81
N PHE A 67 1.24 6.14 -8.59
CA PHE A 67 1.10 6.90 -7.34
C PHE A 67 2.26 6.73 -6.36
N GLY A 68 3.27 5.93 -6.69
CA GLY A 68 4.42 5.68 -5.81
C GLY A 68 4.10 4.82 -4.59
N ILE A 69 2.92 4.22 -4.51
CA ILE A 69 2.43 3.44 -3.37
C ILE A 69 2.94 2.00 -3.48
N ASN A 70 3.94 1.65 -2.67
CA ASN A 70 4.51 0.31 -2.66
C ASN A 70 3.84 -0.58 -1.61
N VAL A 71 2.71 -1.16 -1.96
CA VAL A 71 1.93 -2.03 -1.06
C VAL A 71 2.76 -3.24 -0.61
N PRO A 72 2.90 -3.49 0.72
CA PRO A 72 3.58 -4.67 1.27
C PRO A 72 3.02 -5.98 0.71
N GLN A 73 3.89 -6.97 0.57
CA GLN A 73 3.51 -8.23 -0.09
C GLN A 73 2.33 -8.94 0.60
N GLN A 74 2.31 -8.94 1.92
CA GLN A 74 1.24 -9.55 2.72
C GLN A 74 -0.12 -8.88 2.51
N MET A 75 -0.12 -7.59 2.12
CA MET A 75 -1.34 -6.80 1.93
C MET A 75 -1.86 -6.81 0.50
N ARG A 76 -1.04 -7.17 -0.48
CA ARG A 76 -1.40 -7.14 -1.92
C ARG A 76 -2.61 -8.00 -2.24
N GLU A 77 -2.75 -9.11 -1.51
CA GLU A 77 -3.88 -10.02 -1.71
C GLU A 77 -5.19 -9.38 -1.31
N GLN A 78 -5.26 -8.78 -0.13
CA GLN A 78 -6.45 -8.12 0.40
C GLN A 78 -6.84 -6.91 -0.46
N VAL A 79 -5.87 -6.05 -0.81
CA VAL A 79 -6.09 -4.90 -1.70
C VAL A 79 -6.58 -5.36 -3.07
N GLY A 80 -5.97 -6.41 -3.63
CA GLY A 80 -6.37 -6.99 -4.91
C GLY A 80 -7.80 -7.53 -4.89
N TYR A 81 -8.23 -8.21 -3.84
CA TYR A 81 -9.60 -8.69 -3.70
C TYR A 81 -10.61 -7.57 -3.59
N MET A 82 -10.32 -6.52 -2.84
CA MET A 82 -11.21 -5.37 -2.70
C MET A 82 -11.42 -4.63 -4.02
N VAL A 83 -10.34 -4.35 -4.74
CA VAL A 83 -10.41 -3.69 -6.05
C VAL A 83 -11.17 -4.58 -7.04
N LYS A 84 -10.94 -5.90 -6.99
CA LYS A 84 -11.67 -6.85 -7.83
C LYS A 84 -13.16 -6.85 -7.52
N GLN A 85 -13.55 -6.86 -6.25
CA GLN A 85 -14.97 -6.82 -5.85
C GLN A 85 -15.68 -5.60 -6.44
N VAL A 86 -15.08 -4.41 -6.35
CA VAL A 86 -15.65 -3.19 -6.96
C VAL A 86 -15.73 -3.30 -8.49
N SER A 87 -14.69 -3.87 -9.14
CA SER A 87 -14.73 -4.09 -10.60
C SER A 87 -15.83 -5.05 -11.02
N ASP A 88 -16.09 -6.09 -10.25
CA ASP A 88 -17.15 -7.08 -10.51
C ASP A 88 -18.54 -6.46 -10.30
N GLU A 89 -18.72 -5.63 -9.28
CA GLU A 89 -19.98 -4.93 -8.98
C GLU A 89 -20.33 -3.89 -10.06
N GLU A 90 -19.35 -3.13 -10.51
CA GLU A 90 -19.52 -2.09 -11.51
C GLU A 90 -19.54 -2.61 -12.96
N HIS A 91 -19.09 -3.85 -13.19
CA HIS A 91 -18.95 -4.48 -14.52
C HIS A 91 -18.11 -3.63 -15.51
N LYS A 92 -17.09 -2.95 -15.01
CA LYS A 92 -16.23 -2.04 -15.79
C LYS A 92 -14.76 -2.28 -15.51
N GLU A 93 -13.94 -1.93 -16.48
CA GLU A 93 -12.51 -1.76 -16.28
C GLU A 93 -12.25 -0.53 -15.40
N LEU A 94 -11.40 -0.69 -14.40
CA LEU A 94 -11.03 0.38 -13.48
C LEU A 94 -9.82 1.15 -14.02
N SER A 95 -9.94 2.48 -14.05
CA SER A 95 -8.79 3.35 -14.32
C SER A 95 -7.81 3.37 -13.14
N PRO A 96 -6.53 3.74 -13.36
CA PRO A 96 -5.58 3.91 -12.26
C PRO A 96 -6.07 4.84 -11.16
N GLU A 97 -6.74 5.94 -11.52
CA GLU A 97 -7.29 6.91 -10.57
C GLU A 97 -8.41 6.30 -9.73
N TRP A 98 -9.24 5.46 -10.34
CA TRP A 98 -10.29 4.77 -9.61
C TRP A 98 -9.73 3.72 -8.66
N VAL A 99 -8.73 2.95 -9.09
CA VAL A 99 -7.99 2.03 -8.21
C VAL A 99 -7.39 2.76 -7.01
N HIS A 100 -6.81 3.95 -7.24
CA HIS A 100 -6.27 4.79 -6.18
C HIS A 100 -7.37 5.30 -5.23
N SER A 101 -8.52 5.74 -5.74
CA SER A 101 -9.65 6.17 -4.91
C SER A 101 -10.15 5.03 -4.02
N ILE A 102 -10.38 3.83 -4.60
CA ILE A 102 -10.79 2.64 -3.84
C ILE A 102 -9.78 2.34 -2.73
N PHE A 103 -8.48 2.40 -3.05
CA PHE A 103 -7.42 2.20 -2.08
C PHE A 103 -7.48 3.25 -0.96
N THR A 104 -7.59 4.54 -1.31
CA THR A 104 -7.62 5.63 -0.34
C THR A 104 -8.85 5.55 0.56
N ASP A 105 -10.02 5.33 0.00
CA ASP A 105 -11.29 5.31 0.73
C ASP A 105 -11.38 4.15 1.73
N ASN A 106 -10.67 3.05 1.47
CA ASN A 106 -10.75 1.86 2.31
C ASN A 106 -9.58 1.68 3.27
N TYR A 107 -8.43 2.29 2.98
CA TYR A 107 -7.21 2.05 3.75
C TYR A 107 -6.52 3.31 4.25
N VAL A 108 -6.78 4.48 3.63
CA VAL A 108 -6.13 5.73 3.99
C VAL A 108 -7.16 6.68 4.61
N ASP A 109 -6.79 7.36 5.69
CA ASP A 109 -7.64 8.36 6.38
C ASP A 109 -9.05 7.86 6.72
N PHE A 110 -9.14 6.58 7.01
CA PHE A 110 -10.35 5.96 7.53
C PHE A 110 -10.87 6.74 8.73
N HIS A 111 -12.20 7.00 8.80
CA HIS A 111 -12.78 7.69 9.95
C HIS A 111 -12.41 6.99 11.24
N PRO A 112 -11.56 7.58 12.06
CA PRO A 112 -11.03 6.87 13.21
C PRO A 112 -12.15 6.66 14.24
N TYR A 113 -12.31 5.43 14.70
CA TYR A 113 -13.17 5.11 15.84
C TYR A 113 -12.69 5.80 17.13
N PHE A 114 -11.40 6.07 17.19
CA PHE A 114 -10.75 6.84 18.25
C PHE A 114 -9.55 7.61 17.67
N THR A 115 -9.10 8.63 18.40
CA THR A 115 -7.87 9.37 18.05
C THR A 115 -6.92 9.45 19.24
N ILE A 116 -5.65 9.59 18.97
CA ILE A 116 -4.59 9.82 19.97
C ILE A 116 -4.00 11.20 19.68
N PRO A 117 -4.61 12.29 20.19
CA PRO A 117 -4.13 13.65 19.91
C PRO A 117 -2.76 13.94 20.54
N GLU A 118 -2.41 13.27 21.62
CA GLU A 118 -1.13 13.47 22.32
C GLU A 118 -0.56 12.11 22.71
N CYS A 119 0.75 11.91 22.45
CA CYS A 119 1.50 10.74 22.89
C CYS A 119 2.92 11.16 23.25
N HIS A 120 3.34 10.91 24.48
CA HIS A 120 4.66 11.24 24.99
C HIS A 120 5.45 9.98 25.29
N PHE A 121 6.71 9.95 24.85
CA PHE A 121 7.60 8.81 25.03
C PHE A 121 8.74 9.16 25.98
N LYS A 122 9.07 8.23 26.88
CA LYS A 122 10.24 8.32 27.77
C LYS A 122 11.02 7.01 27.69
N GLN A 123 12.32 7.10 27.63
CA GLN A 123 13.19 5.92 27.63
C GLN A 123 13.50 5.52 29.07
N VAL A 124 12.93 4.41 29.53
CA VAL A 124 13.10 3.87 30.88
C VAL A 124 13.08 2.34 30.78
N ASN A 125 14.24 1.70 30.65
CA ASN A 125 14.33 0.23 30.44
C ASN A 125 13.36 -0.30 29.37
N GLY A 126 13.40 0.30 28.18
CA GLY A 126 12.41 0.17 27.13
C GLY A 126 11.79 1.53 26.82
N ILE A 127 10.65 1.56 26.19
CA ILE A 127 9.89 2.79 25.90
C ILE A 127 8.63 2.81 26.77
N PHE A 128 8.55 3.80 27.65
CA PHE A 128 7.32 4.16 28.34
C PHE A 128 6.56 5.17 27.48
N ALA A 129 5.29 4.92 27.19
CA ALA A 129 4.43 5.82 26.47
C ALA A 129 3.24 6.23 27.36
N GLU A 130 2.93 7.52 27.34
CA GLU A 130 1.74 8.11 27.94
C GLU A 130 0.93 8.78 26.82
N ALA A 131 -0.30 8.35 26.61
CA ALA A 131 -1.15 8.85 25.54
C ALA A 131 -2.50 9.33 26.03
N VAL A 132 -3.04 10.31 25.33
CA VAL A 132 -4.42 10.79 25.51
C VAL A 132 -5.25 10.17 24.39
N ILE A 133 -6.27 9.38 24.75
CA ILE A 133 -7.20 8.77 23.79
C ILE A 133 -8.51 9.55 23.85
N LEU A 134 -8.97 9.99 22.67
CA LEU A 134 -10.29 10.56 22.45
C LEU A 134 -11.18 9.54 21.77
N HIS A 135 -12.21 9.09 22.47
CA HIS A 135 -13.14 8.07 21.99
C HIS A 135 -14.57 8.41 22.47
N ASN A 136 -15.54 8.48 21.56
CA ASN A 136 -16.95 8.84 21.87
C ASN A 136 -17.05 10.10 22.72
N ASP A 137 -16.41 11.19 22.31
CA ASP A 137 -16.36 12.49 23.00
C ASP A 137 -15.81 12.45 24.43
N SER A 138 -15.25 11.34 24.85
CA SER A 138 -14.56 11.18 26.12
C SER A 138 -13.05 11.13 25.93
N THR A 139 -12.35 11.79 26.85
CA THR A 139 -10.88 11.84 26.84
C THR A 139 -10.35 11.04 28.03
N ARG A 140 -9.43 10.13 27.77
CA ARG A 140 -8.79 9.31 28.81
C ARG A 140 -7.29 9.25 28.61
N LYS A 141 -6.54 9.41 29.69
CA LYS A 141 -5.09 9.17 29.71
C LYS A 141 -4.80 7.71 30.01
N VAL A 142 -3.92 7.12 29.23
CA VAL A 142 -3.48 5.72 29.36
C VAL A 142 -1.97 5.67 29.15
N ASP A 143 -1.30 4.81 29.89
CA ASP A 143 0.12 4.61 29.77
C ASP A 143 0.46 3.11 29.64
N ALA A 144 1.54 2.82 28.95
CA ALA A 144 2.08 1.48 28.84
C ALA A 144 3.57 1.49 28.54
N ASN A 145 4.21 0.35 28.81
CA ASN A 145 5.59 0.08 28.41
C ASN A 145 5.62 -0.78 27.15
N GLY A 146 6.70 -0.63 26.39
CA GLY A 146 6.98 -1.48 25.22
C GLY A 146 8.46 -1.56 24.93
N ASN A 147 8.85 -2.48 24.06
CA ASN A 147 10.23 -2.61 23.59
C ASN A 147 10.63 -1.46 22.65
N GLY A 148 9.64 -0.85 21.99
CA GLY A 148 9.76 0.28 21.10
C GLY A 148 8.50 1.16 21.15
N ARG A 149 8.51 2.30 20.43
CA ARG A 149 7.37 3.24 20.41
C ARG A 149 6.10 2.59 19.90
N LEU A 150 6.19 1.84 18.81
CA LEU A 150 5.04 1.18 18.20
C LEU A 150 4.45 0.10 19.13
N ASP A 151 5.31 -0.66 19.81
CA ASP A 151 4.90 -1.67 20.78
C ASP A 151 4.23 -1.03 22.01
N ALA A 152 4.79 0.08 22.52
CA ALA A 152 4.19 0.82 23.63
C ALA A 152 2.80 1.37 23.28
N VAL A 153 2.63 1.96 22.08
CA VAL A 153 1.32 2.42 21.60
C VAL A 153 0.35 1.26 21.40
N SER A 154 0.82 0.14 20.85
CA SER A 154 0.00 -1.08 20.72
C SER A 154 -0.50 -1.57 22.09
N ASN A 155 0.35 -1.55 23.10
CA ASN A 155 -0.02 -1.94 24.46
C ASN A 155 -1.01 -0.96 25.10
N ILE A 156 -0.90 0.35 24.83
CA ILE A 156 -1.91 1.35 25.23
C ILE A 156 -3.27 1.01 24.63
N ILE A 157 -3.33 0.73 23.32
CA ILE A 157 -4.59 0.41 22.61
C ILE A 157 -5.19 -0.89 23.16
N LYS A 158 -4.36 -1.93 23.36
CA LYS A 158 -4.80 -3.21 23.95
C LYS A 158 -5.41 -3.00 25.34
N GLN A 159 -4.76 -2.21 26.18
CA GLN A 159 -5.22 -1.92 27.54
C GLN A 159 -6.50 -1.07 27.55
N TYR A 160 -6.60 -0.08 26.67
CA TYR A 160 -7.76 0.81 26.64
C TYR A 160 -9.04 0.10 26.19
N PHE A 161 -8.95 -0.73 25.17
CA PHE A 161 -10.10 -1.44 24.57
C PHE A 161 -10.31 -2.86 25.12
N ASP A 162 -9.41 -3.33 25.99
CA ASP A 162 -9.41 -4.71 26.50
C ASP A 162 -9.41 -5.75 25.34
N ILE A 163 -8.56 -5.53 24.34
CA ILE A 163 -8.45 -6.37 23.16
C ILE A 163 -7.04 -6.96 23.02
N SER A 164 -6.93 -8.09 22.36
CA SER A 164 -5.66 -8.68 21.99
C SER A 164 -5.51 -8.65 20.47
N PHE A 165 -4.37 -8.18 19.99
CA PHE A 165 -3.98 -8.24 18.59
C PHE A 165 -2.47 -8.37 18.46
N GLU A 166 -2.03 -8.87 17.33
CA GLU A 166 -0.61 -8.90 16.97
C GLU A 166 -0.35 -7.91 15.83
N LEU A 167 0.76 -7.16 15.95
CA LEU A 167 1.26 -6.32 14.88
C LEU A 167 2.05 -7.21 13.92
N THR A 168 1.49 -7.49 12.75
CA THR A 168 2.05 -8.44 11.78
C THR A 168 2.78 -7.78 10.63
N VAL A 169 2.42 -6.54 10.30
CA VAL A 169 3.08 -5.77 9.24
C VAL A 169 3.36 -4.37 9.73
N TYR A 170 4.60 -3.93 9.56
CA TYR A 170 4.98 -2.54 9.65
C TYR A 170 6.05 -2.25 8.60
N GLU A 171 5.71 -1.42 7.65
CA GLU A 171 6.62 -0.93 6.62
C GLU A 171 6.38 0.55 6.41
N GLU A 172 7.41 1.29 6.08
CA GLU A 172 7.32 2.70 5.71
C GLU A 172 8.19 3.00 4.49
N HIS A 173 7.76 3.91 3.66
CA HIS A 173 8.58 4.42 2.56
C HIS A 173 8.20 5.85 2.19
N ALA A 174 9.16 6.57 1.61
CA ALA A 174 8.94 7.91 1.10
C ALA A 174 8.18 7.87 -0.24
N LEU A 175 7.17 8.71 -0.39
CA LEU A 175 6.40 8.84 -1.63
C LEU A 175 7.12 9.72 -2.67
N SER A 176 8.06 10.55 -2.23
CA SER A 176 8.84 11.44 -3.10
C SER A 176 10.27 11.59 -2.58
N HIS A 177 11.13 12.18 -3.38
CA HIS A 177 12.52 12.46 -2.98
C HIS A 177 12.63 13.84 -2.32
N GLY A 178 13.50 13.97 -1.33
CA GLY A 178 13.83 15.25 -0.68
C GLY A 178 13.43 15.32 0.79
N SER A 179 13.86 16.37 1.47
CA SER A 179 13.65 16.59 2.91
C SER A 179 12.19 16.89 3.30
N SER A 180 11.36 17.29 2.33
CA SER A 180 9.93 17.56 2.50
C SER A 180 9.04 16.41 1.97
N SER A 181 9.62 15.25 1.70
CA SER A 181 8.88 14.10 1.22
C SER A 181 7.82 13.66 2.23
N LYS A 182 6.65 13.30 1.72
CA LYS A 182 5.67 12.57 2.52
C LYS A 182 6.11 11.12 2.64
N ALA A 183 5.91 10.52 3.79
CA ALA A 183 6.10 9.10 4.02
C ALA A 183 4.75 8.41 4.13
N MET A 184 4.68 7.19 3.64
CA MET A 184 3.52 6.31 3.82
C MET A 184 3.94 5.18 4.76
N ALA A 185 3.20 5.01 5.85
CA ALA A 185 3.37 3.91 6.78
C ALA A 185 2.22 2.91 6.60
N TYR A 186 2.56 1.64 6.62
CA TYR A 186 1.63 0.51 6.50
C TYR A 186 1.63 -0.25 7.82
N VAL A 187 0.47 -0.41 8.39
CA VAL A 187 0.27 -1.12 9.65
C VAL A 187 -0.73 -2.24 9.43
N GLY A 188 -0.31 -3.47 9.66
CA GLY A 188 -1.17 -4.65 9.63
C GLY A 188 -1.26 -5.27 11.01
N ILE A 189 -2.47 -5.51 11.47
CA ILE A 189 -2.75 -6.19 12.74
C ILE A 189 -3.54 -7.47 12.47
N THR A 190 -3.32 -8.46 13.31
CA THR A 190 -4.10 -9.71 13.29
C THR A 190 -4.89 -9.82 14.60
N VAL A 191 -6.20 -9.99 14.46
CA VAL A 191 -7.13 -10.23 15.56
C VAL A 191 -7.81 -11.56 15.31
N ASP A 192 -7.75 -12.49 16.24
CA ASP A 192 -8.36 -13.82 16.14
C ASP A 192 -8.10 -14.55 14.82
N GLY A 193 -6.86 -14.43 14.30
CA GLY A 193 -6.44 -15.02 13.03
C GLY A 193 -6.89 -14.27 11.77
N SER A 194 -7.66 -13.20 11.91
CA SER A 194 -8.06 -12.33 10.80
C SER A 194 -7.16 -11.11 10.72
N MET A 195 -6.56 -10.87 9.55
CA MET A 195 -5.69 -9.73 9.31
C MET A 195 -6.50 -8.50 8.94
N SER A 196 -6.30 -7.40 9.66
CA SER A 196 -6.80 -6.08 9.33
C SER A 196 -5.65 -5.12 9.05
N VAL A 197 -5.83 -4.25 8.09
CA VAL A 197 -4.76 -3.39 7.57
C VAL A 197 -5.23 -1.94 7.51
N SER A 198 -4.36 -1.05 7.92
CA SER A 198 -4.55 0.40 7.80
C SER A 198 -3.28 1.08 7.30
N TYR A 199 -3.44 2.28 6.74
CA TYR A 199 -2.33 3.11 6.26
C TYR A 199 -2.49 4.52 6.77
N THR A 200 -1.36 5.20 6.96
CA THR A 200 -1.33 6.62 7.31
C THR A 200 -0.35 7.38 6.43
N HIS A 201 -0.72 8.59 6.05
CA HIS A 201 0.20 9.56 5.46
C HIS A 201 0.82 10.38 6.57
N LEU A 202 2.13 10.28 6.73
CA LEU A 202 2.89 11.12 7.66
C LEU A 202 3.72 12.13 6.86
N ARG A 203 3.77 13.38 7.32
CA ARG A 203 4.75 14.33 6.82
C ARG A 203 6.12 13.97 7.40
N ALA A 204 7.16 13.99 6.58
CA ALA A 204 8.54 13.64 7.01
C ALA A 204 9.06 14.51 8.19
N HIS A 205 8.41 15.62 8.49
CA HIS A 205 8.74 16.47 9.64
C HIS A 205 8.24 15.92 10.99
N GLU A 206 7.19 15.11 11.00
CA GLU A 206 6.61 14.60 12.25
C GLU A 206 7.37 13.39 12.79
N THR A 207 8.09 12.68 11.92
CA THR A 207 8.95 11.55 12.33
C THR A 207 10.31 11.97 12.90
N ARG A 208 10.71 13.25 12.75
CA ARG A 208 12.05 13.74 13.11
C ARG A 208 12.14 14.53 14.43
N HIS A 209 11.01 14.97 14.98
CA HIS A 209 11.02 15.79 16.20
C HIS A 209 11.03 14.99 17.49
N ASP A 210 10.92 13.64 17.41
CA ASP A 210 10.86 12.77 18.57
C ASP A 210 11.97 11.70 18.61
N LEU A 211 13.11 11.97 17.93
CA LEU A 211 14.33 11.18 18.05
C LEU A 211 15.29 11.79 19.06
#